data_32d1d4526c266dc90edec992783eda19
#
_entry.id   32d1d4526c266dc90edec992783eda19
#
_cell.length_a   1.000
_cell.length_b   1.000
_cell.length_c   1.000
_cell.angle_alpha   90.00
_cell.angle_beta   90.00
_cell.angle_gamma   90.00
#
_symmetry.space_group_name_H-M   'P 1'
#
loop_
_entity.id
_entity.type
_entity.pdbx_description
1 polymer ?
#
loop_
_entity_poly.entity_id
_entity_poly.type
_entity_poly.pdbx_seq_one_letter_code
_entity_poly.pdbx_strand_id
1 'polypeptide(L)'
;MFKKIFFYSITAGILSAISCIIYNRIYFFATETDFSKVLNTATLIGINLIACLLAGAGYLALTSWLKKSGEVIFNFAFSILSFASVIIPISVSLPLAIKSPEIFPGLAVPMHFFPALAWFTIRPLFIKENKLATP
;
A
#
# COMPACT_ATOMS: atom_id res chain seq x y z
N MET A 1 -1.20 -22.22 -5.20
CA MET A 1 -0.43 -20.99 -4.97
C MET A 1 -1.19 -19.74 -5.35
N PHE A 2 -1.74 -19.67 -6.57
CA PHE A 2 -2.51 -18.49 -7.04
C PHE A 2 -3.64 -18.07 -6.08
N LYS A 3 -4.56 -18.97 -5.71
CA LYS A 3 -5.67 -18.66 -4.80
C LYS A 3 -5.19 -18.08 -3.48
N LYS A 4 -4.11 -18.63 -2.93
CA LYS A 4 -3.54 -18.18 -1.65
C LYS A 4 -3.00 -16.74 -1.74
N ILE A 5 -2.26 -16.43 -2.80
CA ILE A 5 -1.73 -15.08 -3.02
C ILE A 5 -2.86 -14.10 -3.35
N PHE A 6 -3.89 -14.53 -4.06
CA PHE A 6 -5.07 -13.72 -4.33
C PHE A 6 -5.77 -13.29 -3.02
N PHE A 7 -6.08 -14.24 -2.12
CA PHE A 7 -6.66 -13.92 -0.81
C PHE A 7 -5.72 -13.07 0.05
N TYR A 8 -4.43 -13.35 0.00
CA TYR A 8 -3.42 -12.53 0.67
C TYR A 8 -3.46 -11.08 0.19
N SER A 9 -3.47 -10.87 -1.13
CA SER A 9 -3.55 -9.53 -1.75
C SER A 9 -4.82 -8.77 -1.35
N ILE A 10 -5.98 -9.43 -1.35
CA ILE A 10 -7.24 -8.82 -0.92
C ILE A 10 -7.18 -8.43 0.55
N THR A 11 -6.69 -9.32 1.42
CA THR A 11 -6.59 -9.05 2.86
C THR A 11 -5.63 -7.88 3.13
N ALA A 12 -4.49 -7.85 2.44
CA ALA A 12 -3.55 -6.73 2.53
C ALA A 12 -4.19 -5.42 2.05
N GLY A 13 -4.93 -5.46 0.94
CA GLY A 13 -5.63 -4.31 0.39
C GLY A 13 -6.70 -3.76 1.33
N ILE A 14 -7.48 -4.63 1.96
CA ILE A 14 -8.49 -4.24 2.96
C ILE A 14 -7.82 -3.61 4.18
N LEU A 15 -6.79 -4.24 4.72
CA LEU A 15 -6.04 -3.72 5.88
C LEU A 15 -5.42 -2.35 5.58
N SER A 16 -4.82 -2.21 4.40
CA SER A 16 -4.26 -0.94 3.93
C SER A 16 -5.35 0.14 3.78
N ALA A 17 -6.49 -0.21 3.18
CA ALA A 17 -7.61 0.72 3.02
C ALA A 17 -8.17 1.20 4.36
N ILE A 18 -8.33 0.30 5.32
CA ILE A 18 -8.77 0.65 6.68
C ILE A 18 -7.77 1.61 7.33
N SER A 19 -6.48 1.34 7.20
CA SER A 19 -5.41 2.21 7.72
C SER A 19 -5.45 3.60 7.09
N CYS A 20 -5.66 3.69 5.77
CA CYS A 20 -5.82 4.95 5.06
C CYS A 20 -7.04 5.73 5.55
N ILE A 21 -8.18 5.06 5.75
CA ILE A 21 -9.42 5.71 6.22
C ILE A 21 -9.23 6.26 7.63
N ILE A 22 -8.64 5.49 8.53
CA ILE A 22 -8.33 5.91 9.90
C ILE A 22 -7.38 7.11 9.87
N TYR A 23 -6.30 7.02 9.10
CA TYR A 23 -5.32 8.11 8.98
C TYR A 23 -5.95 9.39 8.41
N ASN A 24 -6.80 9.27 7.40
CA ASN A 24 -7.53 10.40 6.82
C ASN A 24 -8.42 11.10 7.86
N ARG A 25 -9.10 10.34 8.70
CA ARG A 25 -9.92 10.88 9.79
C ARG A 25 -9.07 11.60 10.85
N ILE A 26 -7.97 11.00 11.27
CA ILE A 26 -7.04 11.61 12.23
C ILE A 26 -6.48 12.91 11.66
N TYR A 27 -6.08 12.91 10.39
CA TYR A 27 -5.54 14.07 9.71
C TYR A 27 -6.55 15.21 9.61
N PHE A 28 -7.81 14.88 9.29
CA PHE A 28 -8.90 15.85 9.30
C PHE A 28 -9.08 16.50 10.68
N PHE A 29 -9.11 15.72 11.76
CA PHE A 29 -9.24 16.25 13.11
C PHE A 29 -8.04 17.11 13.53
N ALA A 30 -6.84 16.76 13.07
CA ALA A 30 -5.62 17.50 13.43
C ALA A 30 -5.47 18.81 12.65
N THR A 31 -5.92 18.86 11.40
CA THR A 31 -5.69 20.01 10.51
C THR A 31 -6.95 20.81 10.19
N GLU A 32 -8.12 20.30 10.58
CA GLU A 32 -9.45 20.86 10.20
C GLU A 32 -9.60 21.10 8.69
N THR A 33 -8.89 20.30 7.87
CA THR A 33 -8.90 20.41 6.42
C THR A 33 -9.48 19.15 5.80
N ASP A 34 -10.49 19.33 4.95
CA ASP A 34 -11.19 18.22 4.25
C ASP A 34 -10.68 18.07 2.82
N PHE A 35 -10.05 16.92 2.56
CA PHE A 35 -9.61 16.51 1.23
C PHE A 35 -10.53 15.48 0.58
N SER A 36 -11.77 15.30 1.05
CA SER A 36 -12.71 14.30 0.53
C SER A 36 -13.07 14.49 -0.94
N LYS A 37 -12.94 15.71 -1.47
CA LYS A 37 -13.10 15.99 -2.90
C LYS A 37 -11.98 15.37 -3.76
N VAL A 38 -10.82 15.15 -3.19
CA VAL A 38 -9.65 14.55 -3.86
C VAL A 38 -9.52 13.08 -3.50
N LEU A 39 -9.63 12.76 -2.21
CA LEU A 39 -9.48 11.42 -1.66
C LEU A 39 -10.74 11.02 -0.88
N ASN A 40 -11.77 10.59 -1.57
CA ASN A 40 -12.95 10.03 -0.92
C ASN A 40 -12.71 8.58 -0.47
N THR A 41 -13.57 8.07 0.41
CA THR A 41 -13.44 6.72 0.97
C THR A 41 -13.45 5.62 -0.10
N ALA A 42 -14.27 5.75 -1.13
CA ALA A 42 -14.33 4.77 -2.23
C ALA A 42 -13.02 4.74 -3.03
N THR A 43 -12.44 5.91 -3.29
CA THR A 43 -11.13 6.03 -3.95
C THR A 43 -10.02 5.38 -3.11
N LEU A 44 -10.01 5.62 -1.80
CA LEU A 44 -9.03 5.01 -0.89
C LEU A 44 -9.12 3.48 -0.89
N ILE A 45 -10.33 2.93 -0.83
CA ILE A 45 -10.54 1.48 -0.90
C ILE A 45 -10.08 0.93 -2.25
N GLY A 46 -10.51 1.54 -3.35
CA GLY A 46 -10.19 1.09 -4.70
C GLY A 46 -8.68 1.09 -4.99
N ILE A 47 -7.99 2.18 -4.71
CA ILE A 47 -6.55 2.31 -4.94
C ILE A 47 -5.76 1.28 -4.13
N ASN A 48 -6.08 1.10 -2.84
CA ASN A 48 -5.37 0.15 -1.99
C ASN A 48 -5.59 -1.31 -2.43
N LEU A 49 -6.82 -1.67 -2.82
CA LEU A 49 -7.10 -3.00 -3.36
C LEU A 49 -6.34 -3.26 -4.67
N ILE A 50 -6.38 -2.31 -5.60
CA ILE A 50 -5.66 -2.42 -6.87
C ILE A 50 -4.15 -2.53 -6.62
N ALA A 51 -3.57 -1.70 -5.78
CA ALA A 51 -2.16 -1.72 -5.45
C ALA A 51 -1.73 -3.09 -4.89
N CYS A 52 -2.49 -3.64 -3.94
CA CYS A 52 -2.17 -4.95 -3.36
C CYS A 52 -2.43 -6.12 -4.32
N LEU A 53 -3.41 -6.02 -5.23
CA LEU A 53 -3.61 -7.02 -6.28
C LEU A 53 -2.47 -7.01 -7.30
N LEU A 54 -2.01 -5.84 -7.71
CA LEU A 54 -0.84 -5.70 -8.57
C LEU A 54 0.43 -6.22 -7.88
N ALA A 55 0.59 -5.95 -6.59
CA ALA A 55 1.68 -6.52 -5.79
C ALA A 55 1.63 -8.06 -5.77
N GLY A 56 0.44 -8.65 -5.61
CA GLY A 56 0.24 -10.10 -5.68
C GLY A 56 0.61 -10.69 -7.03
N ALA A 57 0.22 -10.03 -8.12
CA ALA A 57 0.60 -10.44 -9.47
C ALA A 57 2.12 -10.36 -9.68
N GLY A 58 2.76 -9.27 -9.23
CA GLY A 58 4.21 -9.11 -9.28
C GLY A 58 4.95 -10.17 -8.44
N TYR A 59 4.43 -10.47 -7.24
CA TYR A 59 4.97 -11.53 -6.41
C TYR A 59 4.92 -12.91 -7.09
N LEU A 60 3.78 -13.25 -7.69
CA LEU A 60 3.62 -14.50 -8.43
C LEU A 60 4.57 -14.58 -9.64
N ALA A 61 4.69 -13.50 -10.40
CA ALA A 61 5.57 -13.45 -11.57
C ALA A 61 7.04 -13.65 -11.15
N LEU A 62 7.53 -12.88 -10.17
CA LEU A 62 8.92 -12.96 -9.74
C LEU A 62 9.26 -14.30 -9.07
N THR A 63 8.37 -14.84 -8.26
CA THR A 63 8.61 -16.13 -7.60
C THR A 63 8.49 -17.31 -8.56
N SER A 64 7.69 -17.22 -9.62
CA SER A 64 7.64 -18.25 -10.67
C SER A 64 8.91 -18.28 -11.53
N TRP A 65 9.49 -17.11 -11.82
CA TRP A 65 10.70 -17.00 -12.65
C TRP A 65 11.99 -17.23 -11.86
N LEU A 66 12.13 -16.63 -10.69
CA LEU A 66 13.37 -16.56 -9.92
C LEU A 66 13.35 -17.45 -8.67
N LYS A 67 12.28 -18.19 -8.44
CA LYS A 67 12.11 -19.11 -7.28
C LYS A 67 12.41 -18.39 -5.96
N LYS A 68 13.35 -18.89 -5.15
CA LYS A 68 13.70 -18.30 -3.85
C LYS A 68 14.19 -16.85 -3.92
N SER A 69 14.96 -16.53 -4.97
CA SER A 69 15.46 -15.16 -5.18
C SER A 69 14.34 -14.18 -5.56
N GLY A 70 13.27 -14.67 -6.18
CA GLY A 70 12.13 -13.86 -6.60
C GLY A 70 11.43 -13.16 -5.44
N GLU A 71 11.34 -13.80 -4.29
CA GLU A 71 10.75 -13.22 -3.10
C GLU A 71 11.58 -12.06 -2.54
N VAL A 72 12.88 -12.22 -2.47
CA VAL A 72 13.80 -11.17 -2.01
C VAL A 72 13.74 -9.97 -2.95
N ILE A 73 13.82 -10.23 -4.26
CA ILE A 73 13.73 -9.19 -5.30
C ILE A 73 12.38 -8.48 -5.24
N PHE A 74 11.28 -9.21 -5.05
CA PHE A 74 9.96 -8.60 -4.89
C PHE A 74 9.92 -7.66 -3.69
N ASN A 75 10.42 -8.08 -2.52
CA ASN A 75 10.39 -7.27 -1.32
C ASN A 75 11.18 -5.95 -1.51
N PHE A 76 12.36 -6.01 -2.12
CA PHE A 76 13.14 -4.82 -2.48
C PHE A 76 12.40 -3.93 -3.48
N ALA A 77 11.90 -4.52 -4.57
CA ALA A 77 11.19 -3.79 -5.61
C ALA A 77 9.94 -3.10 -5.06
N PHE A 78 9.16 -3.79 -4.23
CA PHE A 78 7.94 -3.23 -3.64
C PHE A 78 8.27 -2.08 -2.67
N SER A 79 9.32 -2.22 -1.88
CA SER A 79 9.79 -1.14 -1.00
C SER A 79 10.26 0.08 -1.80
N ILE A 80 11.09 -0.12 -2.83
CA ILE A 80 11.58 0.96 -3.70
C ILE A 80 10.42 1.66 -4.40
N LEU A 81 9.45 0.90 -4.95
CA LEU A 81 8.27 1.47 -5.60
C LEU A 81 7.40 2.27 -4.63
N SER A 82 7.26 1.81 -3.37
CA SER A 82 6.53 2.56 -2.34
C SER A 82 7.20 3.91 -2.05
N PHE A 83 8.52 3.95 -1.93
CA PHE A 83 9.26 5.20 -1.79
C PHE A 83 9.18 6.08 -3.03
N ALA A 84 9.35 5.51 -4.22
CA ALA A 84 9.27 6.26 -5.48
C ALA A 84 7.87 6.86 -5.71
N SER A 85 6.81 6.15 -5.31
CA SER A 85 5.44 6.63 -5.46
C SER A 85 5.13 7.89 -4.64
N VAL A 86 5.91 8.19 -3.61
CA VAL A 86 5.80 9.42 -2.80
C VAL A 86 6.03 10.69 -3.65
N ILE A 87 6.72 10.59 -4.77
CA ILE A 87 6.90 11.70 -5.71
C ILE A 87 5.54 12.20 -6.22
N ILE A 88 4.56 11.32 -6.40
CA ILE A 88 3.24 11.66 -6.92
C ILE A 88 2.54 12.72 -6.07
N PRO A 89 2.26 12.50 -4.77
CA PRO A 89 1.58 13.49 -3.95
C PRO A 89 2.39 14.78 -3.73
N ILE A 90 3.71 14.71 -3.80
CA ILE A 90 4.56 15.90 -3.70
C ILE A 90 4.48 16.75 -4.97
N SER A 91 4.33 16.11 -6.13
CA SER A 91 4.28 16.79 -7.44
C SER A 91 2.91 17.36 -7.77
N VAL A 92 1.85 16.88 -7.11
CA VAL A 92 0.47 17.31 -7.39
C VAL A 92 0.20 18.70 -6.82
N SER A 93 -0.20 19.63 -7.69
CA SER A 93 -0.72 20.94 -7.29
C SER A 93 -2.24 20.89 -7.23
N LEU A 94 -2.81 21.07 -6.04
CA LEU A 94 -4.26 21.14 -5.89
C LEU A 94 -4.79 22.54 -6.24
N PRO A 95 -6.06 22.66 -6.74
CA PRO A 95 -6.69 23.94 -6.98
C PRO A 95 -6.75 24.79 -5.70
N LEU A 96 -6.56 26.10 -5.82
CA LEU A 96 -6.65 27.07 -4.72
C LEU A 96 -8.06 27.14 -4.08
N ALA A 97 -9.08 26.56 -4.73
CA ALA A 97 -10.41 26.42 -4.15
C ALA A 97 -10.47 25.42 -2.97
N ILE A 98 -9.44 24.61 -2.80
CA ILE A 98 -9.29 23.67 -1.66
C ILE A 98 -8.57 24.40 -0.54
N LYS A 99 -9.15 24.35 0.68
CA LYS A 99 -8.53 24.95 1.86
C LYS A 99 -7.17 24.27 2.13
N SER A 100 -6.13 25.08 2.30
CA SER A 100 -4.78 24.64 2.66
C SER A 100 -4.23 23.52 1.78
N PRO A 101 -4.16 23.71 0.45
CA PRO A 101 -3.72 22.66 -0.47
C PRO A 101 -2.25 22.23 -0.23
N GLU A 102 -1.46 23.10 0.38
CA GLU A 102 -0.05 22.88 0.70
C GLU A 102 0.21 21.77 1.71
N ILE A 103 -0.78 21.43 2.54
CA ILE A 103 -0.66 20.35 3.53
C ILE A 103 -1.12 18.98 3.00
N PHE A 104 -1.64 18.91 1.77
CA PHE A 104 -2.07 17.66 1.14
C PHE A 104 -0.97 16.58 1.09
N PRO A 105 0.30 16.88 0.80
CA PRO A 105 1.36 15.88 0.87
C PRO A 105 1.49 15.22 2.24
N GLY A 106 1.27 15.94 3.33
CA GLY A 106 1.26 15.38 4.68
C GLY A 106 0.22 14.28 4.90
N LEU A 107 -0.91 14.35 4.19
CA LEU A 107 -1.92 13.29 4.17
C LEU A 107 -1.52 12.15 3.22
N ALA A 108 -1.18 12.47 1.99
CA ALA A 108 -1.04 11.48 0.93
C ALA A 108 0.28 10.69 1.00
N VAL A 109 1.39 11.31 1.42
CA VAL A 109 2.70 10.65 1.50
C VAL A 109 2.69 9.40 2.38
N PRO A 110 2.23 9.42 3.65
CA PRO A 110 2.19 8.22 4.47
C PRO A 110 1.29 7.13 3.90
N MET A 111 0.20 7.50 3.21
CA MET A 111 -0.72 6.53 2.60
C MET A 111 -0.07 5.69 1.51
N HIS A 112 0.99 6.16 0.86
CA HIS A 112 1.73 5.41 -0.15
C HIS A 112 2.52 4.24 0.44
N PHE A 113 2.81 4.25 1.73
CA PHE A 113 3.48 3.15 2.43
C PHE A 113 2.52 2.09 2.96
N PHE A 114 1.24 2.41 3.15
CA PHE A 114 0.30 1.49 3.79
C PHE A 114 0.09 0.18 3.03
N PRO A 115 0.02 0.12 1.70
CA PRO A 115 -0.05 -1.14 0.97
C PRO A 115 1.14 -2.06 1.25
N ALA A 116 2.36 -1.52 1.25
CA ALA A 116 3.56 -2.28 1.54
C ALA A 116 3.61 -2.72 3.01
N LEU A 117 3.29 -1.83 3.94
CA LEU A 117 3.22 -2.16 5.37
C LEU A 117 2.19 -3.25 5.66
N ALA A 118 1.00 -3.16 5.09
CA ALA A 118 -0.04 -4.18 5.23
C ALA A 118 0.43 -5.52 4.65
N TRP A 119 1.02 -5.50 3.45
CA TRP A 119 1.57 -6.68 2.82
C TRP A 119 2.59 -7.38 3.70
N PHE A 120 3.59 -6.68 4.19
CA PHE A 120 4.65 -7.27 5.02
C PHE A 120 4.14 -7.73 6.39
N THR A 121 3.20 -7.00 6.98
CA THR A 121 2.66 -7.31 8.32
C THR A 121 1.88 -8.62 8.34
N ILE A 122 1.03 -8.87 7.34
CA ILE A 122 0.20 -10.09 7.33
C ILE A 122 0.88 -11.28 6.65
N ARG A 123 2.08 -11.08 6.09
CA ARG A 123 2.84 -12.12 5.38
C ARG A 123 2.96 -13.44 6.15
N PRO A 124 3.31 -13.47 7.46
CA PRO A 124 3.45 -14.72 8.20
C PRO A 124 2.16 -15.55 8.27
N LEU A 125 0.99 -14.93 8.11
CA LEU A 125 -0.29 -15.62 8.13
C LEU A 125 -0.53 -16.44 6.85
N PHE A 126 0.03 -15.98 5.74
CA PHE A 126 -0.20 -16.57 4.41
C PHE A 126 1.01 -17.31 3.86
N ILE A 127 2.22 -16.85 4.17
CA ILE A 127 3.47 -17.43 3.67
C ILE A 127 4.22 -18.00 4.87
N LYS A 128 4.14 -19.31 5.04
CA LYS A 128 4.96 -20.00 6.06
C LYS A 128 6.41 -19.99 5.59
N GLU A 129 7.30 -19.42 6.36
CA GLU A 129 8.72 -19.70 6.22
C GLU A 129 8.93 -21.21 6.44
N ASN A 130 9.45 -21.91 5.43
CA ASN A 130 10.06 -23.20 5.68
C ASN A 130 11.24 -22.92 6.62
N LYS A 131 11.04 -23.10 7.91
CA LYS A 131 12.16 -23.27 8.82
C LYS A 131 12.94 -24.44 8.25
N LEU A 132 14.05 -24.14 7.56
CA LEU A 132 15.08 -25.10 7.32
C LEU A 132 15.40 -25.67 8.70
N ALA A 133 15.13 -26.95 8.86
CA ALA A 133 15.54 -27.67 10.04
C ALA A 133 17.02 -27.35 10.25
N THR A 134 17.31 -26.57 11.27
CA THR A 134 18.65 -26.46 11.79
C THR A 134 19.02 -27.86 12.25
N PRO A 135 20.12 -28.40 11.76
CA PRO A 135 20.60 -29.70 12.23
C PRO A 135 20.89 -29.68 13.73
#